data_aaf4461ba09d784bbe938965f5fa54bf
#
_entry.id   aaf4461ba09d784bbe938965f5fa54bf
#
_cell.length_a   1.000
_cell.length_b   1.000
_cell.length_c   1.000
_cell.angle_alpha   90.00
_cell.angle_beta   90.00
_cell.angle_gamma   90.00
#
_symmetry.space_group_name_H-M   'P 1'
#
loop_
_entity.id
_entity.type
_entity.pdbx_description
1 polymer ?
#
loop_
_entity_poly.entity_id
_entity_poly.type
_entity_poly.pdbx_seq_one_letter_code
_entity_poly.pdbx_strand_id
1 'polypeptide(L)'
;MIEKGQTLVNPVTGERMTFLETAAETRGDRVVIELHADPGGSVAAAHVHPGQWETFDVVAGTLGAKVAGRTLEAGPGQTVGVAPGVSHTWWNAGDDELVFRCAISPALQFESLIETMFSLAADGKTNAKGMPNPFRLAVIANAHFDTVQLPVVPAWMQKAALSMGAPLGKALGYGPTYKPELPRQSEQLIPRTA
;
A
#
# COMPACT_ATOMS: atom_id res chain seq x y z
N MET A 1 3.69 15.52 0.13
CA MET A 1 2.27 15.36 -0.26
C MET A 1 2.32 14.68 -1.61
N ILE A 2 1.53 13.66 -1.82
CA ILE A 2 1.43 12.96 -3.10
C ILE A 2 0.77 13.88 -4.12
N GLU A 3 1.26 13.83 -5.37
CA GLU A 3 0.72 14.60 -6.49
C GLU A 3 0.13 13.65 -7.53
N LYS A 4 -0.90 14.13 -8.25
CA LYS A 4 -1.47 13.39 -9.38
C LYS A 4 -0.40 13.10 -10.43
N GLY A 5 -0.38 11.86 -10.94
CA GLY A 5 0.64 11.35 -11.87
C GLY A 5 1.95 10.93 -11.20
N GLN A 6 2.10 11.15 -9.89
CA GLN A 6 3.28 10.67 -9.17
C GLN A 6 3.27 9.14 -9.13
N THR A 7 4.43 8.54 -9.45
CA THR A 7 4.63 7.09 -9.36
C THR A 7 5.59 6.76 -8.20
N LEU A 8 5.20 5.79 -7.40
CA LEU A 8 6.04 5.17 -6.38
C LEU A 8 6.38 3.74 -6.80
N VAL A 9 7.59 3.29 -6.47
CA VAL A 9 8.08 1.94 -6.78
C VAL A 9 8.49 1.24 -5.50
N ASN A 10 8.03 0.00 -5.32
CA ASN A 10 8.49 -0.88 -4.26
C ASN A 10 9.36 -2.00 -4.87
N PRO A 11 10.68 -1.90 -4.78
CA PRO A 11 11.58 -2.88 -5.40
C PRO A 11 11.58 -4.24 -4.70
N VAL A 12 10.97 -4.34 -3.51
CA VAL A 12 10.91 -5.60 -2.74
C VAL A 12 9.71 -6.44 -3.15
N THR A 13 8.56 -5.80 -3.41
CA THR A 13 7.31 -6.48 -3.77
C THR A 13 7.02 -6.47 -5.28
N GLY A 14 7.83 -5.73 -6.07
CA GLY A 14 7.65 -5.59 -7.51
C GLY A 14 6.45 -4.72 -7.91
N GLU A 15 6.00 -3.86 -7.02
CA GLU A 15 4.85 -2.98 -7.25
C GLU A 15 5.29 -1.61 -7.77
N ARG A 16 4.54 -1.06 -8.72
CA ARG A 16 4.59 0.35 -9.15
C ARG A 16 3.19 0.92 -9.03
N MET A 17 3.05 2.00 -8.29
CA MET A 17 1.76 2.68 -8.07
C MET A 17 1.82 4.10 -8.62
N THR A 18 0.93 4.42 -9.56
CA THR A 18 0.73 5.78 -10.08
C THR A 18 -0.58 6.34 -9.54
N PHE A 19 -0.54 7.51 -8.91
CA PHE A 19 -1.71 8.17 -8.36
C PHE A 19 -2.51 8.88 -9.46
N LEU A 20 -3.71 8.39 -9.77
CA LEU A 20 -4.61 8.95 -10.78
C LEU A 20 -5.52 10.03 -10.18
N GLU A 21 -5.96 9.83 -8.94
CA GLU A 21 -6.70 10.82 -8.13
C GLU A 21 -6.13 10.84 -6.72
N THR A 22 -5.92 12.02 -6.16
CA THR A 22 -5.35 12.19 -4.83
C THR A 22 -6.41 12.59 -3.81
N ALA A 23 -6.12 12.34 -2.52
CA ALA A 23 -6.98 12.79 -1.44
C ALA A 23 -7.18 14.31 -1.43
N ALA A 24 -6.18 15.08 -1.86
CA ALA A 24 -6.28 16.54 -1.96
C ALA A 24 -7.28 16.97 -3.05
N GLU A 25 -7.23 16.35 -4.25
CA GLU A 25 -8.15 16.66 -5.34
C GLU A 25 -9.60 16.28 -5.01
N THR A 26 -9.80 15.15 -4.34
CA THR A 26 -11.12 14.62 -3.98
C THR A 26 -11.63 15.13 -2.64
N ARG A 27 -10.90 16.03 -1.97
CA ARG A 27 -11.22 16.54 -0.62
C ARG A 27 -11.38 15.42 0.42
N GLY A 28 -10.60 14.35 0.28
CA GLY A 28 -10.62 13.19 1.16
C GLY A 28 -11.68 12.13 0.84
N ASP A 29 -12.46 12.32 -0.22
CA ASP A 29 -13.49 11.36 -0.62
C ASP A 29 -12.87 10.02 -1.05
N ARG A 30 -11.82 10.07 -1.89
CA ARG A 30 -11.14 8.86 -2.35
C ARG A 30 -9.71 9.13 -2.83
N VAL A 31 -8.98 8.04 -2.98
CA VAL A 31 -7.73 7.95 -3.76
C VAL A 31 -7.94 6.91 -4.85
N VAL A 32 -7.45 7.17 -6.06
CA VAL A 32 -7.40 6.20 -7.15
C VAL A 32 -5.95 6.04 -7.60
N ILE A 33 -5.48 4.80 -7.63
CA ILE A 33 -4.16 4.45 -8.12
C ILE A 33 -4.27 3.47 -9.29
N GLU A 34 -3.32 3.53 -10.22
CA GLU A 34 -3.06 2.44 -11.16
C GLU A 34 -1.83 1.69 -10.65
N LEU A 35 -2.01 0.40 -10.42
CA LEU A 35 -1.00 -0.48 -9.86
C LEU A 35 -0.55 -1.47 -10.91
N HIS A 36 0.76 -1.58 -11.05
CA HIS A 36 1.46 -2.56 -11.87
C HIS A 36 2.22 -3.51 -10.95
N ALA A 37 2.07 -4.81 -11.16
CA ALA A 37 2.77 -5.84 -10.41
C ALA A 37 3.39 -6.87 -11.37
N ASP A 38 4.70 -7.08 -11.24
CA ASP A 38 5.40 -8.12 -11.98
C ASP A 38 4.87 -9.52 -11.63
N PRO A 39 5.12 -10.56 -12.43
CA PRO A 39 4.78 -11.95 -12.09
C PRO A 39 5.29 -12.32 -10.71
N GLY A 40 4.41 -12.83 -9.84
CA GLY A 40 4.69 -13.13 -8.44
C GLY A 40 4.65 -11.92 -7.49
N GLY A 41 4.44 -10.71 -8.00
CA GLY A 41 4.21 -9.51 -7.20
C GLY A 41 2.94 -9.63 -6.35
N SER A 42 2.96 -9.06 -5.16
CA SER A 42 1.83 -9.14 -4.21
C SER A 42 1.91 -8.04 -3.16
N VAL A 43 0.77 -7.71 -2.56
CA VAL A 43 0.79 -6.87 -1.36
C VAL A 43 1.56 -7.57 -0.22
N ALA A 44 2.31 -6.80 0.55
CA ALA A 44 3.24 -7.31 1.56
C ALA A 44 2.59 -8.22 2.63
N ALA A 45 1.31 -8.01 2.96
CA ALA A 45 0.58 -8.81 3.94
C ALA A 45 -0.93 -8.70 3.76
N ALA A 46 -1.65 -9.75 4.17
CA ALA A 46 -3.09 -9.67 4.32
C ALA A 46 -3.44 -8.62 5.38
N HIS A 47 -4.47 -7.81 5.10
CA HIS A 47 -4.86 -6.68 5.94
C HIS A 47 -6.36 -6.42 5.91
N VAL A 48 -6.77 -5.42 6.68
CA VAL A 48 -8.15 -4.93 6.80
C VAL A 48 -8.13 -3.42 6.74
N HIS A 49 -9.00 -2.84 5.94
CA HIS A 49 -9.35 -1.42 6.01
C HIS A 49 -10.60 -1.24 6.87
N PRO A 50 -10.50 -0.73 8.13
CA PRO A 50 -11.64 -0.72 9.05
C PRO A 50 -12.83 0.09 8.56
N GLY A 51 -12.58 1.20 7.89
CA GLY A 51 -13.60 2.16 7.45
C GLY A 51 -13.57 2.51 5.97
N GLN A 52 -12.82 1.78 5.14
CA GLN A 52 -12.63 2.10 3.73
C GLN A 52 -13.19 0.97 2.85
N TRP A 53 -13.89 1.36 1.81
CA TRP A 53 -14.17 0.51 0.65
C TRP A 53 -12.94 0.49 -0.25
N GLU A 54 -12.65 -0.65 -0.83
CA GLU A 54 -11.60 -0.81 -1.83
C GLU A 54 -12.13 -1.58 -3.02
N THR A 55 -11.78 -1.17 -4.23
CA THR A 55 -12.13 -1.87 -5.47
C THR A 55 -10.89 -2.07 -6.33
N PHE A 56 -10.81 -3.22 -7.00
CA PHE A 56 -9.76 -3.57 -7.95
C PHE A 56 -10.39 -3.77 -9.32
N ASP A 57 -10.22 -2.83 -10.22
CA ASP A 57 -10.69 -2.91 -11.61
C ASP A 57 -9.52 -3.40 -12.48
N VAL A 58 -9.57 -4.65 -12.93
CA VAL A 58 -8.47 -5.27 -13.68
C VAL A 58 -8.42 -4.70 -15.10
N VAL A 59 -7.25 -4.21 -15.49
CA VAL A 59 -6.98 -3.64 -16.82
C VAL A 59 -6.26 -4.65 -17.69
N ALA A 60 -5.25 -5.36 -17.14
CA ALA A 60 -4.48 -6.37 -17.85
C ALA A 60 -3.95 -7.43 -16.88
N GLY A 61 -3.62 -8.62 -17.38
CA GLY A 61 -3.12 -9.71 -16.56
C GLY A 61 -4.21 -10.43 -15.76
N THR A 62 -3.82 -11.16 -14.71
CA THR A 62 -4.73 -11.92 -13.85
C THR A 62 -4.50 -11.55 -12.40
N LEU A 63 -5.50 -10.93 -11.78
CA LEU A 63 -5.52 -10.64 -10.35
C LEU A 63 -5.95 -11.87 -9.58
N GLY A 64 -5.09 -12.40 -8.73
CA GLY A 64 -5.47 -13.32 -7.67
C GLY A 64 -5.82 -12.50 -6.42
N ALA A 65 -6.89 -12.84 -5.75
CA ALA A 65 -7.26 -12.21 -4.48
C ALA A 65 -7.83 -13.21 -3.48
N LYS A 66 -7.63 -12.94 -2.20
CA LYS A 66 -8.31 -13.64 -1.12
C LYS A 66 -9.10 -12.63 -0.31
N VAL A 67 -10.43 -12.70 -0.38
CA VAL A 67 -11.37 -11.78 0.28
C VAL A 67 -12.28 -12.58 1.20
N ALA A 68 -12.38 -12.18 2.46
CA ALA A 68 -13.16 -12.90 3.50
C ALA A 68 -12.83 -14.41 3.56
N GLY A 69 -11.57 -14.79 3.36
CA GLY A 69 -11.12 -16.18 3.35
C GLY A 69 -11.35 -16.94 2.04
N ARG A 70 -12.06 -16.37 1.06
CA ARG A 70 -12.32 -16.98 -0.25
C ARG A 70 -11.28 -16.52 -1.27
N THR A 71 -10.64 -17.47 -1.93
CA THR A 71 -9.75 -17.20 -3.07
C THR A 71 -10.56 -17.04 -4.35
N LEU A 72 -10.21 -16.05 -5.15
CA LEU A 72 -10.81 -15.76 -6.44
C LEU A 72 -9.74 -15.23 -7.41
N GLU A 73 -10.04 -15.29 -8.69
CA GLU A 73 -9.25 -14.67 -9.75
C GLU A 73 -10.16 -13.75 -10.58
N ALA A 74 -9.57 -12.67 -11.09
CA ALA A 74 -10.24 -11.72 -11.97
C ALA A 74 -9.32 -11.34 -13.13
N GLY A 75 -9.87 -11.32 -14.35
CA GLY A 75 -9.20 -10.89 -15.57
C GLY A 75 -9.64 -9.51 -16.02
N PRO A 76 -9.13 -9.03 -17.18
CA PRO A 76 -9.43 -7.69 -17.70
C PRO A 76 -10.93 -7.41 -17.82
N GLY A 77 -11.35 -6.23 -17.36
CA GLY A 77 -12.74 -5.79 -17.33
C GLY A 77 -13.55 -6.31 -16.14
N GLN A 78 -12.97 -7.11 -15.27
CA GLN A 78 -13.62 -7.58 -14.04
C GLN A 78 -13.22 -6.73 -12.85
N THR A 79 -14.13 -6.59 -11.90
CA THR A 79 -13.95 -5.81 -10.65
C THR A 79 -14.06 -6.71 -9.44
N VAL A 80 -13.15 -6.55 -8.49
CA VAL A 80 -13.21 -7.16 -7.15
C VAL A 80 -13.44 -6.04 -6.13
N GLY A 81 -14.53 -6.14 -5.36
CA GLY A 81 -14.85 -5.20 -4.28
C GLY A 81 -14.56 -5.76 -2.90
N VAL A 82 -14.01 -4.93 -2.03
CA VAL A 82 -13.74 -5.25 -0.62
C VAL A 82 -14.46 -4.24 0.26
N ALA A 83 -15.38 -4.73 1.09
CA ALA A 83 -16.12 -3.90 2.04
C ALA A 83 -15.25 -3.53 3.26
N PRO A 84 -15.56 -2.42 3.95
CA PRO A 84 -14.93 -2.09 5.23
C PRO A 84 -14.92 -3.25 6.21
N GLY A 85 -13.82 -3.43 6.92
CA GLY A 85 -13.65 -4.49 7.91
C GLY A 85 -13.38 -5.88 7.33
N VAL A 86 -13.36 -6.06 6.02
CA VAL A 86 -13.13 -7.37 5.38
C VAL A 86 -11.64 -7.61 5.18
N SER A 87 -11.17 -8.75 5.70
CA SER A 87 -9.78 -9.21 5.49
C SER A 87 -9.55 -9.58 4.03
N HIS A 88 -8.47 -9.06 3.46
CA HIS A 88 -8.10 -9.34 2.07
C HIS A 88 -6.59 -9.30 1.84
N THR A 89 -6.19 -9.85 0.72
CA THR A 89 -4.86 -9.78 0.12
C THR A 89 -4.99 -10.00 -1.37
N TRP A 90 -4.01 -9.57 -2.16
CA TRP A 90 -3.96 -9.78 -3.60
C TRP A 90 -2.54 -10.15 -4.06
N TRP A 91 -2.44 -10.76 -5.25
CA TRP A 91 -1.19 -11.10 -5.94
C TRP A 91 -1.41 -11.14 -7.45
N ASN A 92 -0.34 -11.04 -8.21
CA ASN A 92 -0.36 -11.36 -9.63
C ASN A 92 -0.39 -12.89 -9.77
N ALA A 93 -1.51 -13.42 -10.29
CA ALA A 93 -1.73 -14.86 -10.49
C ALA A 93 -1.38 -15.32 -11.91
N GLY A 94 -0.96 -14.42 -12.79
CA GLY A 94 -0.56 -14.70 -14.16
C GLY A 94 0.95 -14.72 -14.36
N ASP A 95 1.35 -15.02 -15.59
CA ASP A 95 2.75 -15.04 -16.05
C ASP A 95 3.17 -13.70 -16.68
N ASP A 96 2.21 -12.81 -16.95
CA ASP A 96 2.40 -11.47 -17.50
C ASP A 96 2.24 -10.40 -16.40
N GLU A 97 2.59 -9.15 -16.71
CA GLU A 97 2.36 -8.02 -15.81
C GLU A 97 0.86 -7.86 -15.50
N LEU A 98 0.53 -7.80 -14.21
CA LEU A 98 -0.81 -7.44 -13.76
C LEU A 98 -0.94 -5.93 -13.69
N VAL A 99 -1.99 -5.37 -14.29
CA VAL A 99 -2.37 -3.95 -14.18
C VAL A 99 -3.80 -3.86 -13.70
N PHE A 100 -4.03 -3.11 -12.63
CA PHE A 100 -5.37 -2.82 -12.15
C PHE A 100 -5.46 -1.43 -11.55
N ARG A 101 -6.67 -0.85 -11.57
CA ARG A 101 -6.97 0.39 -10.85
C ARG A 101 -7.56 0.04 -9.50
N CYS A 102 -6.99 0.64 -8.47
CA CYS A 102 -7.49 0.50 -7.12
C CYS A 102 -8.08 1.82 -6.67
N ALA A 103 -9.36 1.83 -6.28
CA ALA A 103 -10.02 2.98 -5.68
C ALA A 103 -10.31 2.69 -4.21
N ILE A 104 -9.89 3.61 -3.32
CA ILE A 104 -10.05 3.51 -1.87
C ILE A 104 -10.86 4.72 -1.40
N SER A 105 -11.98 4.48 -0.72
CA SER A 105 -12.90 5.53 -0.22
C SER A 105 -13.41 5.20 1.20
N PRO A 106 -13.38 6.16 2.14
CA PRO A 106 -12.71 7.46 2.07
C PRO A 106 -11.18 7.34 2.00
N ALA A 107 -10.49 8.39 1.53
CA ALA A 107 -9.04 8.38 1.36
C ALA A 107 -8.26 8.13 2.66
N LEU A 108 -8.73 8.70 3.78
CA LEU A 108 -8.05 8.70 5.09
C LEU A 108 -6.55 9.03 4.95
N GLN A 109 -5.68 8.18 5.50
CA GLN A 109 -4.22 8.35 5.44
C GLN A 109 -3.53 7.36 4.49
N PHE A 110 -4.27 6.82 3.49
CA PHE A 110 -3.76 5.82 2.57
C PHE A 110 -2.50 6.28 1.83
N GLU A 111 -2.51 7.49 1.25
CA GLU A 111 -1.35 8.06 0.55
C GLU A 111 -0.10 8.14 1.44
N SER A 112 -0.27 8.62 2.68
CA SER A 112 0.82 8.74 3.64
C SER A 112 1.41 7.38 4.03
N LEU A 113 0.54 6.38 4.19
CA LEU A 113 0.96 5.00 4.49
C LEU A 113 1.78 4.42 3.33
N ILE A 114 1.26 4.51 2.09
CA ILE A 114 1.93 3.98 0.91
C ILE A 114 3.25 4.72 0.64
N GLU A 115 3.26 6.06 0.69
CA GLU A 115 4.51 6.84 0.54
C GLU A 115 5.56 6.37 1.55
N THR A 116 5.16 6.15 2.79
CA THR A 116 6.06 5.69 3.86
C THR A 116 6.60 4.28 3.60
N MET A 117 5.74 3.33 3.29
CA MET A 117 6.14 1.93 3.11
C MET A 117 7.02 1.75 1.87
N PHE A 118 6.65 2.36 0.74
CA PHE A 118 7.41 2.29 -0.51
C PHE A 118 8.76 3.01 -0.40
N SER A 119 8.80 4.16 0.27
CA SER A 119 10.06 4.87 0.51
C SER A 119 11.01 4.07 1.39
N LEU A 120 10.51 3.38 2.43
CA LEU A 120 11.32 2.50 3.26
C LEU A 120 11.86 1.30 2.48
N ALA A 121 11.06 0.72 1.58
CA ALA A 121 11.48 -0.37 0.71
C ALA A 121 12.56 0.08 -0.29
N ALA A 122 12.35 1.24 -0.93
CA ALA A 122 13.30 1.83 -1.86
C ALA A 122 14.66 2.13 -1.23
N ASP A 123 14.67 2.54 0.05
CA ASP A 123 15.91 2.82 0.81
C ASP A 123 16.49 1.57 1.51
N GLY A 124 16.00 0.36 1.19
CA GLY A 124 16.49 -0.90 1.79
C GLY A 124 16.23 -1.02 3.31
N LYS A 125 15.25 -0.30 3.84
CA LYS A 125 14.90 -0.26 5.27
C LYS A 125 13.77 -1.22 5.65
N THR A 126 13.50 -2.20 4.79
CA THR A 126 12.54 -3.29 4.99
C THR A 126 13.23 -4.65 4.87
N ASN A 127 12.57 -5.70 5.35
CA ASN A 127 12.99 -7.07 5.12
C ASN A 127 12.55 -7.55 3.72
N ALA A 128 12.88 -8.79 3.36
CA ALA A 128 12.52 -9.40 2.07
C ALA A 128 11.01 -9.54 1.81
N LYS A 129 10.16 -9.22 2.80
CA LYS A 129 8.70 -9.18 2.67
C LYS A 129 8.15 -7.74 2.60
N GLY A 130 9.02 -6.74 2.44
CA GLY A 130 8.61 -5.33 2.42
C GLY A 130 8.24 -4.73 3.80
N MET A 131 8.50 -5.45 4.89
CA MET A 131 8.13 -4.99 6.24
C MET A 131 9.31 -4.31 6.95
N PRO A 132 9.14 -3.10 7.51
CA PRO A 132 10.16 -2.44 8.31
C PRO A 132 10.38 -3.17 9.65
N ASN A 133 11.42 -2.77 10.40
CA ASN A 133 11.65 -3.36 11.72
C ASN A 133 10.44 -3.14 12.66
N PRO A 134 10.23 -4.02 13.67
CA PRO A 134 9.01 -4.03 14.48
C PRO A 134 8.73 -2.71 15.22
N PHE A 135 9.76 -2.01 15.69
CA PHE A 135 9.56 -0.75 16.41
C PHE A 135 9.14 0.39 15.47
N ARG A 136 9.72 0.46 14.28
CA ARG A 136 9.30 1.40 13.23
C ARG A 136 7.88 1.07 12.77
N LEU A 137 7.60 -0.21 12.52
CA LEU A 137 6.27 -0.66 12.14
C LEU A 137 5.21 -0.29 13.18
N ALA A 138 5.53 -0.41 14.48
CA ALA A 138 4.61 -0.02 15.55
C ALA A 138 4.27 1.48 15.52
N VAL A 139 5.23 2.35 15.20
CA VAL A 139 4.98 3.80 15.07
C VAL A 139 4.09 4.09 13.86
N ILE A 140 4.39 3.47 12.71
CA ILE A 140 3.60 3.62 11.47
C ILE A 140 2.18 3.08 11.68
N ALA A 141 2.04 1.85 12.17
CA ALA A 141 0.75 1.21 12.39
C ALA A 141 -0.13 1.97 13.41
N ASN A 142 0.49 2.54 14.45
CA ASN A 142 -0.24 3.36 15.42
C ASN A 142 -0.79 4.64 14.80
N ALA A 143 -0.05 5.27 13.90
CA ALA A 143 -0.47 6.50 13.23
C ALA A 143 -1.54 6.25 12.14
N HIS A 144 -1.49 5.08 11.50
CA HIS A 144 -2.39 4.71 10.39
C HIS A 144 -3.42 3.65 10.80
N PHE A 145 -3.74 3.56 12.11
CA PHE A 145 -4.58 2.50 12.65
C PHE A 145 -6.01 2.48 12.08
N ASP A 146 -6.54 3.65 11.73
CA ASP A 146 -7.86 3.77 11.11
C ASP A 146 -7.84 3.49 9.58
N THR A 147 -6.64 3.40 9.00
CA THR A 147 -6.44 3.09 7.58
C THR A 147 -6.19 1.60 7.36
N VAL A 148 -5.34 0.96 8.21
CA VAL A 148 -4.97 -0.46 8.04
C VAL A 148 -4.79 -1.16 9.38
N GLN A 149 -5.26 -2.41 9.45
CA GLN A 149 -5.14 -3.29 10.62
C GLN A 149 -4.78 -4.72 10.19
N LEU A 150 -4.26 -5.51 11.13
CA LEU A 150 -4.04 -6.95 10.92
C LEU A 150 -5.37 -7.72 11.03
N PRO A 151 -5.62 -8.72 10.16
CA PRO A 151 -6.92 -9.38 10.10
C PRO A 151 -7.18 -10.37 11.24
N VAL A 152 -6.11 -10.94 11.84
CA VAL A 152 -6.23 -12.07 12.80
C VAL A 152 -6.17 -11.63 14.26
N VAL A 153 -5.85 -10.39 14.54
CA VAL A 153 -5.71 -9.85 15.89
C VAL A 153 -6.83 -8.85 16.15
N PRO A 154 -7.63 -9.01 17.22
CA PRO A 154 -8.67 -8.03 17.55
C PRO A 154 -8.11 -6.61 17.67
N ALA A 155 -8.85 -5.62 17.16
CA ALA A 155 -8.39 -4.22 17.10
C ALA A 155 -7.96 -3.66 18.47
N TRP A 156 -8.67 -4.03 19.56
CA TRP A 156 -8.30 -3.59 20.90
C TRP A 156 -6.95 -4.15 21.35
N MET A 157 -6.61 -5.40 20.99
CA MET A 157 -5.32 -6.01 21.30
C MET A 157 -4.20 -5.34 20.51
N GLN A 158 -4.44 -5.06 19.22
CA GLN A 158 -3.50 -4.31 18.40
C GLN A 158 -3.25 -2.92 19.01
N LYS A 159 -4.32 -2.20 19.38
CA LYS A 159 -4.22 -0.89 20.01
C LYS A 159 -3.42 -0.93 21.33
N ALA A 160 -3.64 -1.94 22.16
CA ALA A 160 -2.88 -2.13 23.40
C ALA A 160 -1.39 -2.39 23.12
N ALA A 161 -1.06 -3.25 22.16
CA ALA A 161 0.32 -3.52 21.77
C ALA A 161 1.00 -2.27 21.18
N LEU A 162 0.31 -1.52 20.33
CA LEU A 162 0.82 -0.31 19.71
C LEU A 162 1.00 0.83 20.72
N SER A 163 0.15 0.92 21.75
CA SER A 163 0.31 1.92 22.83
C SER A 163 1.61 1.75 23.62
N MET A 164 2.17 0.56 23.66
CA MET A 164 3.47 0.27 24.26
C MET A 164 4.61 0.35 23.24
N GLY A 165 4.42 -0.22 22.05
CA GLY A 165 5.45 -0.31 21.02
C GLY A 165 5.77 1.01 20.34
N ALA A 166 4.76 1.86 20.07
CA ALA A 166 4.97 3.12 19.38
C ALA A 166 5.80 4.15 20.18
N PRO A 167 5.63 4.33 21.49
CA PRO A 167 6.52 5.17 22.29
C PRO A 167 7.98 4.71 22.26
N LEU A 168 8.21 3.40 22.34
CA LEU A 168 9.57 2.84 22.22
C LEU A 168 10.17 3.11 20.84
N GLY A 169 9.40 2.93 19.78
CA GLY A 169 9.84 3.25 18.42
C GLY A 169 10.17 4.74 18.25
N LYS A 170 9.35 5.62 18.81
CA LYS A 170 9.63 7.08 18.81
C LYS A 170 10.90 7.42 19.59
N ALA A 171 11.15 6.78 20.72
CA ALA A 171 12.38 6.96 21.50
C ALA A 171 13.63 6.49 20.72
N LEU A 172 13.48 5.53 19.80
CA LEU A 172 14.52 5.09 18.86
C LEU A 172 14.64 6.00 17.61
N GLY A 173 13.92 7.11 17.54
CA GLY A 173 13.97 8.09 16.46
C GLY A 173 13.09 7.77 15.25
N TYR A 174 12.16 6.80 15.35
CA TYR A 174 11.26 6.50 14.23
C TYR A 174 10.05 7.42 14.22
N GLY A 175 9.77 8.00 13.05
CA GLY A 175 8.57 8.80 12.78
C GLY A 175 7.39 7.96 12.27
N PRO A 176 6.17 8.53 12.31
CA PRO A 176 4.97 7.91 11.75
C PRO A 176 4.99 7.88 10.21
N THR A 177 5.79 8.74 9.60
CA THR A 177 6.01 8.84 8.16
C THR A 177 7.50 8.76 7.85
N TYR A 178 7.81 8.37 6.63
CA TYR A 178 9.16 8.33 6.11
C TYR A 178 9.19 8.93 4.71
N LYS A 179 10.16 9.81 4.46
CA LYS A 179 10.43 10.34 3.12
C LYS A 179 11.83 9.89 2.69
N PRO A 180 12.02 9.52 1.43
CA PRO A 180 13.33 9.10 0.94
C PRO A 180 14.36 10.23 1.07
N GLU A 181 15.59 9.85 1.39
CA GLU A 181 16.73 10.79 1.43
C GLU A 181 17.29 11.10 0.02
N LEU A 182 16.89 10.31 -0.97
CA LEU A 182 17.35 10.46 -2.37
C LEU A 182 16.29 11.15 -3.24
N PRO A 183 16.70 11.90 -4.28
CA PRO A 183 15.76 12.49 -5.22
C PRO A 183 14.93 11.41 -5.91
N ARG A 184 13.64 11.66 -6.06
CA ARG A 184 12.68 10.78 -6.72
C ARG A 184 13.17 10.48 -8.14
N GLN A 185 13.17 9.22 -8.56
CA GLN A 185 13.67 8.77 -9.88
C GLN A 185 12.92 9.33 -11.10
N SER A 186 12.00 10.27 -10.93
CA SER A 186 11.32 10.96 -12.05
C SER A 186 12.23 11.84 -12.92
N GLU A 187 13.50 12.08 -12.51
CA GLU A 187 14.41 12.95 -13.28
C GLU A 187 15.54 12.22 -14.06
N GLN A 188 15.63 10.89 -14.01
CA GLN A 188 16.78 10.18 -14.62
C GLN A 188 16.50 9.45 -15.94
N LEU A 189 15.36 9.66 -16.60
CA LEU A 189 15.04 9.00 -17.88
C LEU A 189 14.92 9.94 -19.08
N ILE A 190 15.67 11.03 -19.11
CA ILE A 190 15.88 11.78 -20.37
C ILE A 190 17.36 11.65 -20.74
N PRO A 191 17.75 10.80 -21.72
CA PRO A 191 19.07 10.88 -22.32
C PRO A 191 19.18 12.25 -23.00
N ARG A 192 20.09 13.09 -22.56
CA ARG A 192 20.51 14.25 -23.34
C ARG A 192 21.19 13.72 -24.59
N THR A 193 20.47 13.65 -25.70
CA THR A 193 21.10 13.51 -27.01
C THR A 193 21.82 14.81 -27.33
N ALA A 194 23.11 14.68 -27.50
CA ALA A 194 23.98 15.70 -28.08
C ALA A 194 23.66 15.90 -29.59
#